data_ce5aaef935190266e5bb8b9676ae701e
#
_entry.id   ce5aaef935190266e5bb8b9676ae701e
#
_cell.length_a   1.000
_cell.length_b   1.000
_cell.length_c   1.000
_cell.angle_alpha   90.00
_cell.angle_beta   90.00
_cell.angle_gamma   90.00
#
_symmetry.space_group_name_H-M   'P 1'
#
loop_
_entity.id
_entity.type
_entity.pdbx_description
1 polymer ?
#
loop_
_entity_poly.entity_id
_entity_poly.type
_entity_poly.pdbx_seq_one_letter_code
_entity_poly.pdbx_strand_id
1 'polypeptide(L)'
;GGSPELLQKQRPPRPPEGFSPFEPGPKAAVRPTGLYENILRRVAPYGVRGVIWYQGESNVDRRNEYAALLTAMIADWRSTFDKPELPFYIVELADFLSKDDIGGRQAWAEMRKEQAKVAETNRNTRLIRNSDLGEWNDIHPLDKKTLGQRAAESALETDNK
;
A
#
# COMPACT_ATOMS: atom_id res chain seq x y z
N GLY A 1 -4.53 -1.70 6.17
CA GLY A 1 -5.46 -1.34 7.23
C GLY A 1 -5.22 0.06 7.73
N GLY A 2 -6.18 0.96 7.56
CA GLY A 2 -6.17 2.29 8.13
C GLY A 2 -6.77 2.31 9.54
N SER A 3 -6.82 3.50 10.15
CA SER A 3 -7.45 3.71 11.44
C SER A 3 -8.97 3.49 11.38
N PRO A 4 -9.61 3.26 12.54
CA PRO A 4 -11.07 3.13 12.62
C PRO A 4 -11.84 4.30 12.01
N GLU A 5 -11.34 5.52 12.15
CA GLU A 5 -11.98 6.74 11.67
C GLU A 5 -12.00 6.84 10.15
N LEU A 6 -10.90 6.42 9.49
CA LEU A 6 -10.79 6.42 8.03
C LEU A 6 -11.68 5.34 7.39
N LEU A 7 -11.78 4.19 8.05
CA LEU A 7 -12.59 3.07 7.55
C LEU A 7 -14.09 3.24 7.82
N GLN A 8 -14.48 4.04 8.83
CA GLN A 8 -15.89 4.34 9.07
C GLN A 8 -16.54 5.17 7.95
N LYS A 9 -15.76 5.97 7.21
CA LYS A 9 -16.28 6.75 6.06
C LYS A 9 -16.57 5.90 4.82
N GLN A 10 -16.07 4.66 4.80
CA GLN A 10 -16.24 3.73 3.68
C GLN A 10 -16.76 2.38 4.16
N ARG A 11 -17.84 2.39 4.94
CA ARG A 11 -18.40 1.17 5.52
C ARG A 11 -18.63 0.09 4.47
N PRO A 12 -17.92 -1.05 4.54
CA PRO A 12 -18.41 -2.27 3.95
C PRO A 12 -19.76 -2.66 4.60
N PRO A 13 -20.56 -3.47 3.94
CA PRO A 13 -21.83 -3.92 4.52
C PRO A 13 -21.60 -4.51 5.91
N ARG A 14 -22.56 -4.26 6.82
CA ARG A 14 -22.54 -4.74 8.21
C ARG A 14 -22.19 -6.23 8.24
N PRO A 15 -21.22 -6.67 9.07
CA PRO A 15 -20.91 -8.08 9.22
C PRO A 15 -22.17 -8.88 9.60
N PRO A 16 -22.29 -10.15 9.19
CA PRO A 16 -23.39 -11.01 9.60
C PRO A 16 -23.57 -11.05 11.11
N GLU A 17 -24.80 -11.20 11.60
CA GLU A 17 -25.07 -11.44 13.02
C GLU A 17 -24.24 -12.64 13.52
N GLY A 18 -23.57 -12.47 14.65
CA GLY A 18 -22.68 -13.48 15.23
C GLY A 18 -21.18 -13.29 14.89
N PHE A 19 -20.81 -12.26 14.13
CA PHE A 19 -19.40 -11.96 13.86
C PHE A 19 -18.73 -11.36 15.10
N SER A 20 -17.88 -12.15 15.77
CA SER A 20 -17.07 -11.65 16.89
C SER A 20 -15.85 -10.89 16.36
N PRO A 21 -15.65 -9.62 16.77
CA PRO A 21 -14.46 -8.86 16.42
C PRO A 21 -13.17 -9.41 17.07
N PHE A 22 -13.29 -10.35 17.99
CA PHE A 22 -12.17 -10.91 18.76
C PHE A 22 -11.88 -12.40 18.48
N GLU A 23 -12.50 -13.00 17.47
CA GLU A 23 -12.15 -14.36 17.10
C GLU A 23 -10.74 -14.41 16.51
N PRO A 24 -9.79 -15.12 17.15
CA PRO A 24 -8.49 -15.38 16.57
C PRO A 24 -8.65 -16.31 15.37
N GLY A 25 -8.08 -15.92 14.23
CA GLY A 25 -8.12 -16.77 13.03
C GLY A 25 -7.83 -16.00 11.75
N PRO A 26 -7.74 -16.69 10.61
CA PRO A 26 -7.42 -16.08 9.32
C PRO A 26 -8.41 -14.99 8.89
N LYS A 27 -9.64 -14.99 9.40
CA LYS A 27 -10.63 -13.94 9.16
C LYS A 27 -10.35 -12.62 9.88
N ALA A 28 -9.50 -12.62 10.92
CA ALA A 28 -9.15 -11.40 11.66
C ALA A 28 -8.43 -10.37 10.78
N ALA A 29 -7.66 -10.81 9.80
CA ALA A 29 -6.92 -9.94 8.88
C ALA A 29 -7.81 -9.22 7.87
N VAL A 30 -8.97 -9.78 7.50
CA VAL A 30 -9.86 -9.22 6.49
C VAL A 30 -11.00 -8.38 7.07
N ARG A 31 -11.15 -8.33 8.39
CA ARG A 31 -12.13 -7.45 9.02
C ARG A 31 -11.64 -6.00 9.01
N PRO A 32 -12.55 -5.01 9.00
CA PRO A 32 -12.18 -3.60 9.17
C PRO A 32 -11.33 -3.39 10.42
N THR A 33 -10.23 -2.63 10.30
CA THR A 33 -9.23 -2.35 11.34
C THR A 33 -8.43 -3.55 11.87
N GLY A 34 -8.70 -4.78 11.40
CA GLY A 34 -8.06 -5.98 11.95
C GLY A 34 -6.53 -5.95 11.92
N LEU A 35 -5.94 -5.58 10.79
CA LEU A 35 -4.48 -5.43 10.65
C LEU A 35 -3.94 -4.24 11.46
N TYR A 36 -4.67 -3.14 11.50
CA TYR A 36 -4.29 -1.97 12.30
C TYR A 36 -4.20 -2.32 13.79
N GLU A 37 -5.26 -2.86 14.37
CA GLU A 37 -5.35 -3.16 15.80
C GLU A 37 -4.40 -4.28 16.25
N ASN A 38 -4.24 -5.31 15.43
CA ASN A 38 -3.49 -6.50 15.83
C ASN A 38 -2.02 -6.48 15.41
N ILE A 39 -1.63 -5.66 14.44
CA ILE A 39 -0.26 -5.59 13.94
C ILE A 39 0.30 -4.18 14.08
N LEU A 40 -0.23 -3.19 13.39
CA LEU A 40 0.37 -1.87 13.29
C LEU A 40 0.52 -1.20 14.66
N ARG A 41 -0.54 -1.12 15.46
CA ARG A 41 -0.49 -0.52 16.79
C ARG A 41 0.51 -1.17 17.74
N ARG A 42 0.80 -2.47 17.54
CA ARG A 42 1.77 -3.19 18.38
C ARG A 42 3.20 -2.88 17.99
N VAL A 43 3.47 -2.53 16.73
CA VAL A 43 4.81 -2.16 16.27
C VAL A 43 5.06 -0.66 16.32
N ALA A 44 4.02 0.15 16.46
CA ALA A 44 4.14 1.61 16.52
C ALA A 44 5.11 2.14 17.62
N PRO A 45 5.24 1.50 18.81
CA PRO A 45 6.22 1.90 19.82
C PRO A 45 7.69 1.71 19.37
N TYR A 46 7.95 0.86 18.38
CA TYR A 46 9.30 0.67 17.86
C TYR A 46 9.68 1.79 16.89
N GLY A 47 10.92 2.24 16.95
CA GLY A 47 11.41 3.25 16.03
C GLY A 47 11.51 2.72 14.61
N VAL A 48 10.78 3.35 13.67
CA VAL A 48 10.90 3.09 12.23
C VAL A 48 11.48 4.32 11.53
N ARG A 49 12.28 4.13 10.47
CA ARG A 49 12.89 5.22 9.68
C ARG A 49 12.11 5.54 8.41
N GLY A 50 11.27 4.64 7.97
CA GLY A 50 10.46 4.78 6.77
C GLY A 50 9.58 3.57 6.54
N VAL A 51 8.73 3.64 5.54
CA VAL A 51 7.81 2.58 5.13
C VAL A 51 8.00 2.29 3.65
N ILE A 52 8.29 1.04 3.30
CA ILE A 52 8.21 0.56 1.91
C ILE A 52 6.82 -0.04 1.73
N TRP A 53 6.02 0.58 0.87
CA TRP A 53 4.66 0.14 0.58
C TRP A 53 4.61 -0.59 -0.76
N TYR A 54 4.48 -1.91 -0.71
CA TYR A 54 4.38 -2.76 -1.90
C TYR A 54 3.03 -3.50 -1.90
N GLN A 55 2.05 -2.92 -2.53
CA GLN A 55 0.67 -3.41 -2.58
C GLN A 55 -0.11 -2.66 -3.67
N GLY A 56 -1.18 -3.25 -4.19
CA GLY A 56 -2.09 -2.58 -5.11
C GLY A 56 -2.85 -3.52 -6.04
N GLU A 57 -2.37 -4.73 -6.23
CA GLU A 57 -2.85 -5.72 -7.20
C GLU A 57 -4.36 -5.98 -7.05
N SER A 58 -4.80 -6.26 -5.83
CA SER A 58 -6.22 -6.51 -5.53
C SER A 58 -7.10 -5.24 -5.56
N ASN A 59 -6.51 -4.07 -5.77
CA ASN A 59 -7.25 -2.81 -5.85
C ASN A 59 -7.43 -2.32 -7.30
N VAL A 60 -6.91 -3.02 -8.30
CA VAL A 60 -6.96 -2.61 -9.71
C VAL A 60 -8.39 -2.35 -10.19
N ASP A 61 -9.35 -3.17 -9.79
CA ASP A 61 -10.78 -2.98 -10.13
C ASP A 61 -11.40 -1.74 -9.46
N ARG A 62 -10.79 -1.23 -8.38
CA ARG A 62 -11.22 -0.08 -7.60
C ARG A 62 -10.15 1.01 -7.55
N ARG A 63 -9.32 1.10 -8.57
CA ARG A 63 -8.15 2.00 -8.65
C ARG A 63 -8.48 3.48 -8.48
N ASN A 64 -9.67 3.89 -8.88
CA ASN A 64 -10.16 5.27 -8.72
C ASN A 64 -10.23 5.75 -7.25
N GLU A 65 -10.30 4.82 -6.29
CA GLU A 65 -10.31 5.12 -4.86
C GLU A 65 -8.90 5.03 -4.23
N TYR A 66 -7.94 4.42 -4.94
CA TYR A 66 -6.67 4.01 -4.38
C TYR A 66 -5.83 5.18 -3.87
N ALA A 67 -5.68 6.24 -4.66
CA ALA A 67 -4.88 7.39 -4.24
C ALA A 67 -5.44 8.06 -2.98
N ALA A 68 -6.75 8.20 -2.88
CA ALA A 68 -7.39 8.77 -1.69
C ALA A 68 -7.19 7.89 -0.45
N LEU A 69 -7.36 6.57 -0.61
CA LEU A 69 -7.20 5.61 0.48
C LEU A 69 -5.75 5.52 0.96
N LEU A 70 -4.80 5.45 0.04
CA LEU A 70 -3.39 5.38 0.40
C LEU A 70 -2.90 6.68 1.04
N THR A 71 -3.32 7.84 0.55
CA THR A 71 -3.02 9.13 1.17
C THR A 71 -3.56 9.20 2.60
N ALA A 72 -4.79 8.76 2.82
CA ALA A 72 -5.39 8.72 4.15
C ALA A 72 -4.64 7.75 5.08
N MET A 73 -4.22 6.59 4.57
CA MET A 73 -3.43 5.61 5.33
C MET A 73 -2.06 6.19 5.72
N ILE A 74 -1.37 6.88 4.81
CA ILE A 74 -0.08 7.54 5.09
C ILE A 74 -0.22 8.54 6.23
N ALA A 75 -1.25 9.39 6.19
CA ALA A 75 -1.51 10.36 7.25
C ALA A 75 -1.78 9.69 8.60
N ASP A 76 -2.59 8.63 8.59
CA ASP A 76 -2.92 7.86 9.78
C ASP A 76 -1.69 7.16 10.40
N TRP A 77 -0.85 6.55 9.57
CA TRP A 77 0.37 5.90 10.04
C TRP A 77 1.38 6.90 10.60
N ARG A 78 1.53 8.06 9.95
CA ARG A 78 2.37 9.16 10.47
C ARG A 78 1.92 9.59 11.88
N SER A 79 0.61 9.71 12.08
CA SER A 79 0.03 9.99 13.41
C SER A 79 0.26 8.84 14.39
N THR A 80 0.05 7.58 13.94
CA THR A 80 0.20 6.39 14.82
C THR A 80 1.64 6.20 15.31
N PHE A 81 2.63 6.51 14.47
CA PHE A 81 4.06 6.44 14.84
C PHE A 81 4.59 7.73 15.50
N ASP A 82 3.76 8.76 15.65
CA ASP A 82 4.17 10.10 16.08
C ASP A 82 5.35 10.67 15.26
N LYS A 83 5.27 10.47 13.95
CA LYS A 83 6.28 10.91 12.98
C LYS A 83 5.62 11.57 11.76
N PRO A 84 5.30 12.87 11.84
CA PRO A 84 4.61 13.59 10.74
C PRO A 84 5.37 13.55 9.42
N GLU A 85 6.69 13.45 9.48
CA GLU A 85 7.59 13.42 8.32
C GLU A 85 8.06 12.00 7.94
N LEU A 86 7.44 10.93 8.48
CA LEU A 86 7.82 9.56 8.17
C LEU A 86 7.82 9.32 6.66
N PRO A 87 8.97 8.94 6.06
CA PRO A 87 9.06 8.71 4.63
C PRO A 87 8.26 7.49 4.19
N PHE A 88 7.61 7.60 3.03
CA PHE A 88 6.97 6.48 2.35
C PHE A 88 7.57 6.26 0.97
N TYR A 89 7.90 5.02 0.67
CA TYR A 89 8.44 4.55 -0.60
C TYR A 89 7.41 3.62 -1.22
N ILE A 90 6.66 4.14 -2.19
CA ILE A 90 5.57 3.39 -2.84
C ILE A 90 6.15 2.64 -4.01
N VAL A 91 6.09 1.32 -3.96
CA VAL A 91 6.48 0.45 -5.08
C VAL A 91 5.32 0.42 -6.07
N GLU A 92 5.56 0.88 -7.29
CA GLU A 92 4.55 0.75 -8.36
C GLU A 92 4.33 -0.71 -8.73
N LEU A 93 3.16 -1.05 -9.23
CA LEU A 93 2.88 -2.39 -9.72
C LEU A 93 3.82 -2.76 -10.86
N ALA A 94 4.41 -3.95 -10.78
CA ALA A 94 5.23 -4.54 -11.82
C ALA A 94 4.42 -4.77 -13.10
N ASP A 95 5.07 -5.04 -14.22
CA ASP A 95 4.35 -5.46 -15.42
C ASP A 95 3.72 -6.85 -15.20
N PHE A 96 2.50 -7.00 -15.70
CA PHE A 96 1.70 -8.21 -15.54
C PHE A 96 0.62 -8.26 -16.63
N LEU A 97 0.09 -9.44 -16.90
CA LEU A 97 -0.94 -9.75 -17.90
C LEU A 97 -0.42 -9.87 -19.34
N SER A 98 -1.04 -10.80 -20.08
CA SER A 98 -0.76 -11.02 -21.49
C SER A 98 -0.94 -9.74 -22.32
N LYS A 99 -0.18 -9.64 -23.40
CA LYS A 99 -0.32 -8.53 -24.36
C LYS A 99 -1.71 -8.48 -24.99
N ASP A 100 -2.40 -9.60 -25.04
CA ASP A 100 -3.75 -9.72 -25.59
C ASP A 100 -4.84 -9.27 -24.61
N ASP A 101 -4.54 -9.17 -23.32
CA ASP A 101 -5.45 -8.60 -22.31
C ASP A 101 -5.33 -7.06 -22.28
N ILE A 102 -5.88 -6.43 -23.31
CA ILE A 102 -5.81 -4.96 -23.46
C ILE A 102 -6.50 -4.25 -22.31
N GLY A 103 -7.67 -4.72 -21.89
CA GLY A 103 -8.45 -4.08 -20.81
C GLY A 103 -7.77 -4.20 -19.46
N GLY A 104 -7.28 -5.37 -19.12
CA GLY A 104 -6.55 -5.62 -17.89
C GLY A 104 -5.25 -4.82 -17.83
N ARG A 105 -4.48 -4.78 -18.92
CA ARG A 105 -3.25 -3.98 -18.99
C ARG A 105 -3.50 -2.49 -18.87
N GLN A 106 -4.59 -1.98 -19.44
CA GLN A 106 -4.98 -0.58 -19.28
C GLN A 106 -5.33 -0.29 -17.81
N ALA A 107 -6.16 -1.11 -17.17
CA ALA A 107 -6.51 -0.97 -15.76
C ALA A 107 -5.27 -1.00 -14.85
N TRP A 108 -4.31 -1.87 -15.17
CA TRP A 108 -3.03 -1.99 -14.47
C TRP A 108 -2.17 -0.72 -14.61
N ALA A 109 -2.10 -0.17 -15.82
CA ALA A 109 -1.39 1.08 -16.09
C ALA A 109 -2.05 2.28 -15.39
N GLU A 110 -3.39 2.32 -15.32
CA GLU A 110 -4.13 3.34 -14.58
C GLU A 110 -3.88 3.24 -13.08
N MET A 111 -3.77 2.02 -12.53
CA MET A 111 -3.41 1.83 -11.13
C MET A 111 -2.01 2.37 -10.82
N ARG A 112 -1.02 2.15 -11.70
CA ARG A 112 0.33 2.75 -11.56
C ARG A 112 0.28 4.29 -11.54
N LYS A 113 -0.60 4.91 -12.33
CA LYS A 113 -0.81 6.37 -12.29
C LYS A 113 -1.36 6.84 -10.94
N GLU A 114 -2.28 6.09 -10.34
CA GLU A 114 -2.78 6.42 -9.01
C GLU A 114 -1.68 6.28 -7.94
N GLN A 115 -0.80 5.28 -8.04
CA GLN A 115 0.37 5.14 -7.17
C GLN A 115 1.35 6.31 -7.34
N ALA A 116 1.65 6.71 -8.58
CA ALA A 116 2.51 7.86 -8.86
C ALA A 116 1.91 9.17 -8.32
N LYS A 117 0.62 9.40 -8.50
CA LYS A 117 -0.11 10.54 -7.96
C LYS A 117 0.04 10.66 -6.44
N VAL A 118 -0.02 9.54 -5.70
CA VAL A 118 0.21 9.57 -4.24
C VAL A 118 1.62 10.04 -3.92
N ALA A 119 2.63 9.55 -4.66
CA ALA A 119 4.01 9.96 -4.45
C ALA A 119 4.24 11.46 -4.76
N GLU A 120 3.57 11.99 -5.77
CA GLU A 120 3.67 13.39 -6.20
C GLU A 120 2.96 14.36 -5.25
N THR A 121 1.83 13.94 -4.68
CA THR A 121 0.95 14.83 -3.90
C THR A 121 1.17 14.77 -2.40
N ASN A 122 1.91 13.78 -1.91
CA ASN A 122 2.20 13.64 -0.49
C ASN A 122 3.66 13.97 -0.18
N ARG A 123 3.86 14.86 0.79
CA ARG A 123 5.20 15.21 1.27
C ARG A 123 5.95 13.96 1.78
N ASN A 124 7.26 13.91 1.59
CA ASN A 124 8.12 12.78 1.99
C ASN A 124 7.62 11.43 1.50
N THR A 125 7.09 11.41 0.29
CA THR A 125 6.62 10.19 -0.37
C THR A 125 7.28 10.08 -1.74
N ARG A 126 7.79 8.90 -2.08
CA ARG A 126 8.51 8.65 -3.33
C ARG A 126 7.98 7.41 -4.03
N LEU A 127 8.01 7.42 -5.35
CA LEU A 127 7.70 6.26 -6.17
C LEU A 127 8.96 5.45 -6.42
N ILE A 128 8.91 4.14 -6.18
CA ILE A 128 9.93 3.18 -6.57
C ILE A 128 9.47 2.50 -7.86
N ARG A 129 10.21 2.72 -8.92
CA ARG A 129 9.92 2.10 -10.21
C ARG A 129 10.05 0.58 -10.13
N ASN A 130 9.05 -0.13 -10.64
CA ASN A 130 8.98 -1.58 -10.64
C ASN A 130 8.31 -2.15 -11.91
N SER A 131 7.76 -1.30 -12.77
CA SER A 131 7.05 -1.68 -13.98
C SER A 131 7.92 -2.42 -15.01
N ASP A 132 9.22 -2.31 -14.94
CA ASP A 132 10.19 -2.96 -15.81
C ASP A 132 10.75 -4.29 -15.26
N LEU A 133 10.34 -4.69 -14.05
CA LEU A 133 10.83 -5.89 -13.37
C LEU A 133 9.79 -7.04 -13.36
N GLY A 134 8.62 -6.82 -13.96
CA GLY A 134 7.53 -7.77 -13.97
C GLY A 134 7.61 -8.78 -15.12
N GLU A 135 6.81 -9.81 -14.99
CA GLU A 135 6.60 -10.86 -15.98
C GLU A 135 5.11 -10.98 -16.30
N TRP A 136 4.77 -11.11 -17.58
CA TRP A 136 3.37 -11.10 -18.01
C TRP A 136 2.50 -12.21 -17.39
N ASN A 137 3.11 -13.32 -16.96
CA ASN A 137 2.44 -14.51 -16.43
C ASN A 137 2.66 -14.73 -14.93
N ASP A 138 3.39 -13.84 -14.25
CA ASP A 138 3.57 -13.91 -12.81
C ASP A 138 3.32 -12.55 -12.16
N ILE A 139 2.32 -12.50 -11.29
CA ILE A 139 1.97 -11.32 -10.50
C ILE A 139 3.04 -11.00 -9.43
N HIS A 140 3.94 -11.97 -9.15
CA HIS A 140 5.00 -11.85 -8.16
C HIS A 140 6.38 -11.76 -8.83
N PRO A 141 6.84 -10.57 -9.25
CA PRO A 141 8.12 -10.40 -9.95
C PRO A 141 9.27 -11.07 -9.22
N LEU A 142 10.12 -11.77 -9.94
CA LEU A 142 11.24 -12.51 -9.35
C LEU A 142 12.43 -11.61 -8.99
N ASP A 143 12.65 -10.51 -9.72
CA ASP A 143 13.78 -9.59 -9.48
C ASP A 143 13.57 -8.67 -8.26
N LYS A 144 13.55 -9.27 -7.09
CA LYS A 144 13.47 -8.55 -5.81
C LYS A 144 14.78 -7.83 -5.45
N LYS A 145 15.91 -8.26 -6.03
CA LYS A 145 17.21 -7.64 -5.78
C LYS A 145 17.26 -6.23 -6.36
N THR A 146 16.93 -6.07 -7.63
CA THR A 146 16.90 -4.75 -8.28
C THR A 146 15.89 -3.82 -7.60
N LEU A 147 14.71 -4.33 -7.27
CA LEU A 147 13.72 -3.56 -6.52
C LEU A 147 14.27 -3.09 -5.16
N GLY A 148 14.92 -3.99 -4.41
CA GLY A 148 15.53 -3.66 -3.12
C GLY A 148 16.62 -2.60 -3.23
N GLN A 149 17.44 -2.65 -4.28
CA GLN A 149 18.47 -1.63 -4.56
C GLN A 149 17.85 -0.26 -4.82
N ARG A 150 16.83 -0.17 -5.68
CA ARG A 150 16.09 1.08 -5.94
C ARG A 150 15.45 1.67 -4.67
N ALA A 151 14.89 0.83 -3.83
CA ALA A 151 14.32 1.26 -2.56
C ALA A 151 15.39 1.80 -1.61
N ALA A 152 16.55 1.14 -1.53
CA ALA A 152 17.67 1.58 -0.71
C ALA A 152 18.26 2.93 -1.20
N GLU A 153 18.46 3.07 -2.50
CA GLU A 153 18.94 4.33 -3.12
C GLU A 153 17.98 5.49 -2.80
N SER A 154 16.67 5.27 -2.98
CA SER A 154 15.65 6.26 -2.66
C SER A 154 15.62 6.64 -1.17
N ALA A 155 15.87 5.69 -0.27
CA ALA A 155 15.95 5.95 1.16
C ALA A 155 17.21 6.77 1.54
N LEU A 156 18.35 6.43 0.97
CA LEU A 156 19.60 7.18 1.19
C LEU A 156 19.52 8.63 0.71
N GLU A 157 18.85 8.89 -0.41
CA GLU A 157 18.61 10.25 -0.90
C GLU A 157 17.69 11.07 0.02
N THR A 158 16.84 10.41 0.79
CA THR A 158 15.95 11.08 1.75
C THR A 158 16.71 11.44 3.03
N ASP A 159 17.60 10.58 3.51
CA ASP A 159 18.39 10.80 4.72
C ASP A 159 19.45 11.92 4.57
N ASN A 160 19.84 12.24 3.33
CA ASN A 160 20.85 13.25 3.03
C ASN A 160 20.28 14.68 2.85
N LYS A 161 19.00 14.88 3.09
CA LYS A 161 18.32 16.20 3.04
C LYS A 161 17.92 16.67 4.42
#